data_d37772591ad70b1a50ea27132a692aca
#
_entry.id   d37772591ad70b1a50ea27132a692aca
#
_cell.length_a   1.000
_cell.length_b   1.000
_cell.length_c   1.000
_cell.angle_alpha   90.00
_cell.angle_beta   90.00
_cell.angle_gamma   90.00
#
_symmetry.space_group_name_H-M   'P 1'
#
loop_
_entity.id
_entity.type
_entity.pdbx_description
1 polymer ?
#
loop_
_entity_poly.entity_id
_entity_poly.type
_entity_poly.pdbx_seq_one_letter_code
_entity_poly.pdbx_strand_id
1 'polypeptide(L)'
;MTIFRNLVLAALLASPVAVADVVVIAHPDGVDGLSEGDVRDIYLNRNNAATPIEMAEGIEERRSFHEWITGRSESQLSSFWAQQTFTGEGQPPEEVSSPGAMKAIIASDEKAIGYIDPENVDASVKVILKP
;
A
#
# COMPACT_ATOMS: atom_id res chain seq x y z
N MET A 1 53.75 -12.49 -27.70
CA MET A 1 52.95 -13.22 -26.73
C MET A 1 51.81 -12.35 -26.23
N THR A 2 50.64 -12.61 -26.68
CA THR A 2 49.46 -11.84 -26.33
C THR A 2 48.85 -12.44 -25.08
N ILE A 3 48.84 -11.66 -24.04
CA ILE A 3 48.15 -12.04 -22.82
C ILE A 3 46.72 -11.58 -22.97
N PHE A 4 45.82 -12.50 -23.17
CA PHE A 4 44.40 -12.19 -23.12
C PHE A 4 43.99 -12.03 -21.68
N ARG A 5 43.87 -10.79 -21.30
CA ARG A 5 43.18 -10.48 -20.08
C ARG A 5 41.69 -10.49 -20.40
N ASN A 6 41.07 -11.60 -20.17
CA ASN A 6 39.66 -11.62 -20.03
C ASN A 6 39.28 -10.80 -18.79
N LEU A 7 39.06 -9.55 -19.00
CA LEU A 7 38.32 -8.77 -18.05
C LEU A 7 36.90 -9.32 -18.10
N VAL A 8 36.64 -10.30 -17.29
CA VAL A 8 35.27 -10.60 -16.92
C VAL A 8 34.86 -9.42 -16.07
N LEU A 9 34.30 -8.42 -16.74
CA LEU A 9 33.50 -7.44 -16.07
C LEU A 9 32.31 -8.21 -15.52
N ALA A 10 32.45 -8.73 -14.30
CA ALA A 10 31.30 -9.07 -13.53
C ALA A 10 30.51 -7.77 -13.37
N ALA A 11 29.61 -7.52 -14.29
CA ALA A 11 28.57 -6.56 -14.04
C ALA A 11 27.86 -7.08 -12.79
N LEU A 12 28.23 -6.52 -11.66
CA LEU A 12 27.38 -6.50 -10.50
C LEU A 12 26.12 -5.79 -10.96
N LEU A 13 25.19 -6.56 -11.48
CA LEU A 13 23.82 -6.19 -11.50
C LEU A 13 23.46 -6.08 -10.03
N ALA A 14 23.68 -4.90 -9.47
CA ALA A 14 22.92 -4.51 -8.32
C ALA A 14 21.46 -4.57 -8.78
N SER A 15 20.83 -5.70 -8.56
CA SER A 15 19.39 -5.76 -8.61
C SER A 15 18.92 -4.63 -7.71
N PRO A 16 18.25 -3.60 -8.21
CA PRO A 16 17.60 -2.68 -7.31
C PRO A 16 16.77 -3.56 -6.40
N VAL A 17 16.96 -3.41 -5.10
CA VAL A 17 16.02 -3.98 -4.14
C VAL A 17 14.68 -3.49 -4.66
N ALA A 18 13.91 -4.38 -5.25
CA ALA A 18 12.57 -4.06 -5.68
C ALA A 18 11.84 -3.68 -4.41
N VAL A 19 11.77 -2.37 -4.14
CA VAL A 19 10.76 -1.86 -3.23
C VAL A 19 9.47 -2.36 -3.83
N ALA A 20 8.76 -3.23 -3.10
CA ALA A 20 7.50 -3.76 -3.58
C ALA A 20 6.56 -2.57 -3.78
N ASP A 21 6.49 -2.09 -5.02
CA ASP A 21 5.54 -1.06 -5.37
C ASP A 21 4.15 -1.63 -5.18
N VAL A 22 3.37 -0.98 -4.34
CA VAL A 22 1.96 -1.29 -4.20
C VAL A 22 1.15 -0.32 -5.04
N VAL A 23 -0.05 -0.73 -5.41
CA VAL A 23 -1.04 0.13 -6.05
C VAL A 23 -2.27 0.24 -5.15
N VAL A 24 -2.95 1.35 -5.24
CA VAL A 24 -4.23 1.55 -4.54
C VAL A 24 -5.35 0.97 -5.39
N ILE A 25 -6.20 0.17 -4.77
CA ILE A 25 -7.30 -0.52 -5.42
C ILE A 25 -8.65 -0.12 -4.81
N ALA A 26 -9.68 -0.23 -5.63
CA ALA A 26 -11.07 0.00 -5.26
C ALA A 26 -11.98 -1.04 -5.91
N HIS A 27 -13.23 -1.07 -5.49
CA HIS A 27 -14.30 -1.82 -6.15
C HIS A 27 -14.42 -1.36 -7.63
N PRO A 28 -14.69 -2.26 -8.58
CA PRO A 28 -14.81 -1.87 -9.99
C PRO A 28 -15.82 -0.75 -10.26
N ASP A 29 -16.89 -0.69 -9.48
CA ASP A 29 -17.93 0.35 -9.53
C ASP A 29 -17.80 1.39 -8.40
N GLY A 30 -16.68 1.39 -7.70
CA GLY A 30 -16.46 2.21 -6.51
C GLY A 30 -15.79 3.55 -6.79
N VAL A 31 -15.13 4.06 -5.74
CA VAL A 31 -14.46 5.36 -5.79
C VAL A 31 -13.43 5.47 -6.89
N ASP A 32 -13.27 6.68 -7.40
CA ASP A 32 -12.35 7.01 -8.48
C ASP A 32 -11.79 8.43 -8.27
N GLY A 33 -10.73 8.78 -9.01
CA GLY A 33 -10.21 10.14 -9.06
C GLY A 33 -9.55 10.64 -7.77
N LEU A 34 -9.14 9.75 -6.86
CA LEU A 34 -8.43 10.14 -5.64
C LEU A 34 -6.95 10.43 -5.94
N SER A 35 -6.46 11.56 -5.41
CA SER A 35 -5.04 11.91 -5.42
C SER A 35 -4.28 11.20 -4.30
N GLU A 36 -2.94 11.25 -4.34
CA GLU A 36 -2.11 10.77 -3.21
C GLU A 36 -2.48 11.46 -1.90
N GLY A 37 -2.74 12.76 -1.94
CA GLY A 37 -3.18 13.53 -0.78
C GLY A 37 -4.52 13.08 -0.24
N ASP A 38 -5.47 12.77 -1.12
CA ASP A 38 -6.77 12.24 -0.71
C ASP A 38 -6.64 10.89 -0.03
N VAL A 39 -5.85 9.98 -0.60
CA VAL A 39 -5.62 8.66 -0.02
C VAL A 39 -4.90 8.77 1.33
N ARG A 40 -3.89 9.63 1.43
CA ARG A 40 -3.23 9.94 2.71
C ARG A 40 -4.24 10.35 3.78
N ASP A 41 -5.08 11.29 3.46
CA ASP A 41 -6.05 11.83 4.39
C ASP A 41 -7.11 10.80 4.78
N ILE A 42 -7.51 9.93 3.86
CA ILE A 42 -8.40 8.81 4.15
C ILE A 42 -7.77 7.85 5.17
N TYR A 43 -6.52 7.46 4.97
CA TYR A 43 -5.81 6.55 5.88
C TYR A 43 -5.43 7.20 7.22
N LEU A 44 -5.44 8.51 7.31
CA LEU A 44 -5.19 9.26 8.55
C LEU A 44 -6.48 9.83 9.18
N ASN A 45 -7.63 9.34 8.78
CA ASN A 45 -8.93 9.74 9.34
C ASN A 45 -9.26 11.25 9.19
N ARG A 46 -8.77 11.86 8.11
CA ARG A 46 -9.02 13.28 7.79
C ARG A 46 -9.99 13.48 6.64
N ASN A 47 -10.33 12.42 5.94
CA ASN A 47 -11.21 12.39 4.79
C ASN A 47 -11.99 11.08 4.81
N ASN A 48 -13.30 11.15 4.69
CA ASN A 48 -14.19 9.99 4.74
C ASN A 48 -14.82 9.64 3.39
N ALA A 49 -14.19 10.08 2.30
CA ALA A 49 -14.67 9.78 0.95
C ALA A 49 -14.61 8.29 0.60
N ALA A 50 -13.78 7.52 1.31
CA ALA A 50 -13.66 6.07 1.16
C ALA A 50 -13.39 5.44 2.52
N THR A 51 -13.60 4.12 2.61
CA THR A 51 -13.28 3.32 3.79
C THR A 51 -11.93 2.65 3.57
N PRO A 52 -10.89 3.01 4.34
CA PRO A 52 -9.57 2.42 4.16
C PRO A 52 -9.50 1.01 4.77
N ILE A 53 -8.87 0.09 4.05
CA ILE A 53 -8.53 -1.24 4.53
C ILE A 53 -7.00 -1.34 4.53
N GLU A 54 -6.45 -1.89 5.61
CA GLU A 54 -5.00 -2.03 5.82
C GLU A 54 -4.56 -3.48 5.71
N MET A 55 -3.31 -3.69 5.31
CA MET A 55 -2.62 -4.94 5.61
C MET A 55 -2.22 -4.94 7.09
N ALA A 56 -2.11 -6.11 7.67
CA ALA A 56 -1.64 -6.28 9.04
C ALA A 56 -0.18 -5.82 9.20
N GLU A 57 0.18 -5.43 10.41
CA GLU A 57 1.55 -5.10 10.78
C GLU A 57 2.53 -6.21 10.40
N GLY A 58 3.71 -5.84 9.92
CA GLY A 58 4.76 -6.78 9.51
C GLY A 58 4.65 -7.26 8.07
N ILE A 59 3.57 -6.95 7.37
CA ILE A 59 3.43 -7.26 5.95
C ILE A 59 4.16 -6.21 5.13
N GLU A 60 4.94 -6.65 4.15
CA GLU A 60 5.80 -5.80 3.33
C GLU A 60 5.01 -4.73 2.56
N GLU A 61 3.85 -5.08 2.02
CA GLU A 61 2.98 -4.16 1.30
C GLU A 61 2.51 -3.01 2.18
N ARG A 62 2.29 -3.25 3.47
CA ARG A 62 1.94 -2.18 4.42
C ARG A 62 3.08 -1.18 4.57
N ARG A 63 4.30 -1.65 4.70
CA ARG A 63 5.48 -0.79 4.81
C ARG A 63 5.65 0.04 3.54
N SER A 64 5.59 -0.58 2.39
CA SER A 64 5.72 0.09 1.09
C SER A 64 4.64 1.14 0.88
N PHE A 65 3.40 0.83 1.22
CA PHE A 65 2.28 1.75 1.12
C PHE A 65 2.48 3.00 1.99
N HIS A 66 2.84 2.82 3.26
CA HIS A 66 3.02 3.95 4.17
C HIS A 66 4.26 4.78 3.86
N GLU A 67 5.34 4.18 3.37
CA GLU A 67 6.49 4.94 2.85
C GLU A 67 6.08 5.86 1.70
N TRP A 68 5.22 5.39 0.82
CA TRP A 68 4.74 6.15 -0.32
C TRP A 68 3.68 7.19 0.06
N ILE A 69 2.65 6.80 0.78
CA ILE A 69 1.43 7.60 0.98
C ILE A 69 1.51 8.48 2.24
N THR A 70 1.80 7.90 3.40
CA THR A 70 1.76 8.65 4.67
C THR A 70 3.12 9.15 5.12
N GLY A 71 4.20 8.54 4.65
CA GLY A 71 5.55 8.86 5.13
C GLY A 71 5.78 8.46 6.58
N ARG A 72 4.97 7.57 7.14
CA ARG A 72 5.02 7.19 8.56
C ARG A 72 5.52 5.77 8.74
N SER A 73 6.34 5.58 9.77
CA SER A 73 6.75 4.26 10.25
C SER A 73 5.63 3.59 11.05
N GLU A 74 5.76 2.29 11.32
CA GLU A 74 4.82 1.57 12.18
C GLU A 74 4.73 2.18 13.58
N SER A 75 5.85 2.62 14.15
CA SER A 75 5.87 3.29 15.44
C SER A 75 5.07 4.59 15.43
N GLN A 76 5.22 5.39 14.38
CA GLN A 76 4.48 6.64 14.20
C GLN A 76 2.99 6.39 13.99
N LEU A 77 2.62 5.38 13.20
CA LEU A 77 1.22 4.99 13.01
C LEU A 77 0.59 4.49 14.30
N SER A 78 1.31 3.67 15.05
CA SER A 78 0.84 3.16 16.35
C SER A 78 0.55 4.29 17.33
N SER A 79 1.45 5.27 17.42
CA SER A 79 1.27 6.45 18.28
C SER A 79 0.09 7.31 17.80
N PHE A 80 -0.05 7.50 16.51
CA PHE A 80 -1.15 8.26 15.92
C PHE A 80 -2.51 7.63 16.27
N TRP A 81 -2.66 6.31 16.06
CA TRP A 81 -3.93 5.64 16.35
C TRP A 81 -4.22 5.51 17.85
N ALA A 82 -3.19 5.34 18.66
CA ALA A 82 -3.36 5.37 20.10
C ALA A 82 -3.97 6.69 20.57
N GLN A 83 -3.49 7.81 20.02
CA GLN A 83 -4.03 9.13 20.34
C GLN A 83 -5.45 9.31 19.82
N GLN A 84 -5.73 8.91 18.57
CA GLN A 84 -7.06 8.98 17.97
C GLN A 84 -8.09 8.19 18.79
N THR A 85 -7.72 6.99 19.21
CA THR A 85 -8.56 6.12 20.04
C THR A 85 -8.78 6.74 21.42
N PHE A 86 -7.73 7.26 22.04
CA PHE A 86 -7.79 7.86 23.38
C PHE A 86 -8.70 9.11 23.39
N THR A 87 -8.62 9.94 22.37
CA THR A 87 -9.45 11.16 22.26
C THR A 87 -10.84 10.90 21.70
N GLY A 88 -11.16 9.67 21.29
CA GLY A 88 -12.43 9.33 20.68
C GLY A 88 -12.62 9.84 19.25
N GLU A 89 -11.56 10.30 18.58
CA GLU A 89 -11.63 10.85 17.22
C GLU A 89 -11.76 9.77 16.15
N GLY A 90 -11.29 8.54 16.39
CA GLY A 90 -11.39 7.46 15.45
C GLY A 90 -10.73 6.17 15.91
N GLN A 91 -10.89 5.13 15.09
CA GLN A 91 -10.30 3.81 15.27
C GLN A 91 -9.41 3.49 14.08
N PRO A 92 -8.36 2.65 14.25
CA PRO A 92 -7.57 2.18 13.12
C PRO A 92 -8.43 1.50 12.06
N PRO A 93 -8.02 1.54 10.79
CA PRO A 93 -8.70 0.80 9.73
C PRO A 93 -8.74 -0.70 10.01
N GLU A 94 -9.72 -1.39 9.44
CA GLU A 94 -9.78 -2.84 9.41
C GLU A 94 -8.53 -3.42 8.74
N GLU A 95 -7.96 -4.48 9.30
CA GLU A 95 -6.75 -5.12 8.81
C GLU A 95 -7.04 -6.50 8.21
N VAL A 96 -6.31 -6.83 7.15
CA VAL A 96 -6.30 -8.13 6.51
C VAL A 96 -4.86 -8.65 6.38
N SER A 97 -4.69 -9.96 6.24
CA SER A 97 -3.38 -10.60 6.29
C SER A 97 -2.90 -11.16 4.95
N SER A 98 -3.65 -10.97 3.87
CA SER A 98 -3.27 -11.48 2.55
C SER A 98 -3.85 -10.64 1.42
N PRO A 99 -3.22 -10.69 0.22
CA PRO A 99 -3.79 -10.06 -0.97
C PRO A 99 -5.18 -10.58 -1.33
N GLY A 100 -5.41 -11.87 -1.14
CA GLY A 100 -6.72 -12.48 -1.39
C GLY A 100 -7.81 -11.95 -0.45
N ALA A 101 -7.51 -11.80 0.83
CA ALA A 101 -8.43 -11.20 1.80
C ALA A 101 -8.67 -9.72 1.50
N MET A 102 -7.65 -8.98 1.10
CA MET A 102 -7.80 -7.58 0.66
C MET A 102 -8.75 -7.47 -0.52
N LYS A 103 -8.53 -8.24 -1.57
CA LYS A 103 -9.40 -8.23 -2.75
C LYS A 103 -10.85 -8.62 -2.41
N ALA A 104 -11.05 -9.58 -1.53
CA ALA A 104 -12.38 -10.01 -1.14
C ALA A 104 -13.19 -8.89 -0.47
N ILE A 105 -12.57 -8.13 0.43
CA ILE A 105 -13.22 -6.98 1.08
C ILE A 105 -13.51 -5.87 0.06
N ILE A 106 -12.52 -5.51 -0.74
CA ILE A 106 -12.67 -4.44 -1.74
C ILE A 106 -13.76 -4.79 -2.76
N ALA A 107 -13.81 -6.04 -3.21
CA ALA A 107 -14.82 -6.50 -4.16
C ALA A 107 -16.24 -6.55 -3.59
N SER A 108 -16.38 -6.54 -2.26
CA SER A 108 -17.67 -6.59 -1.57
C SER A 108 -18.19 -5.24 -1.10
N ASP A 109 -17.39 -4.18 -1.19
CA ASP A 109 -17.73 -2.85 -0.66
C ASP A 109 -17.31 -1.76 -1.63
N GLU A 110 -18.29 -1.11 -2.26
CA GLU A 110 -18.05 -0.02 -3.23
C GLU A 110 -17.37 1.21 -2.62
N LYS A 111 -17.37 1.36 -1.31
CA LYS A 111 -16.71 2.47 -0.62
C LYS A 111 -15.30 2.14 -0.17
N ALA A 112 -14.90 0.87 -0.17
CA ALA A 112 -13.61 0.46 0.33
C ALA A 112 -12.49 0.79 -0.65
N ILE A 113 -11.34 1.18 -0.10
CA ILE A 113 -10.06 1.23 -0.78
C ILE A 113 -9.03 0.43 0.00
N GLY A 114 -8.06 -0.09 -0.70
CA GLY A 114 -6.95 -0.82 -0.13
C GLY A 114 -5.74 -0.73 -1.04
N TYR A 115 -4.77 -1.59 -0.78
CA TYR A 115 -3.55 -1.64 -1.59
C TYR A 115 -3.05 -3.08 -1.67
N ILE A 116 -2.47 -3.43 -2.79
CA ILE A 116 -1.82 -4.73 -3.02
C ILE A 116 -0.65 -4.55 -3.98
N ASP A 117 0.21 -5.57 -4.05
CA ASP A 117 1.19 -5.71 -5.10
C ASP A 117 0.47 -5.75 -6.46
N PRO A 118 0.97 -5.02 -7.48
CA PRO A 118 0.36 -5.03 -8.82
C PRO A 118 0.18 -6.42 -9.41
N GLU A 119 1.06 -7.36 -9.09
CA GLU A 119 0.97 -8.75 -9.58
C GLU A 119 -0.28 -9.48 -9.09
N ASN A 120 -0.88 -9.03 -8.00
CA ASN A 120 -2.09 -9.61 -7.43
C ASN A 120 -3.39 -8.97 -7.94
N VAL A 121 -3.30 -7.94 -8.79
CA VAL A 121 -4.47 -7.29 -9.37
C VAL A 121 -5.14 -8.22 -10.38
N ASP A 122 -6.45 -8.34 -10.27
CA ASP A 122 -7.29 -9.06 -11.21
C ASP A 122 -8.61 -8.29 -11.47
N ALA A 123 -9.54 -8.90 -12.17
CA ALA A 123 -10.80 -8.25 -12.56
C ALA A 123 -11.74 -7.96 -11.38
N SER A 124 -11.47 -8.49 -10.18
CA SER A 124 -12.31 -8.26 -8.99
C SER A 124 -12.15 -6.87 -8.39
N VAL A 125 -11.07 -6.16 -8.75
CA VAL A 125 -10.75 -4.82 -8.25
C VAL A 125 -10.20 -3.95 -9.38
N LYS A 126 -10.29 -2.64 -9.22
CA LYS A 126 -9.64 -1.70 -10.15
C LYS A 126 -8.50 -0.94 -9.47
N VAL A 127 -7.46 -0.62 -10.22
CA VAL A 127 -6.39 0.26 -9.76
C VAL A 127 -6.84 1.71 -9.92
N ILE A 128 -6.77 2.49 -8.84
CA ILE A 128 -7.16 3.90 -8.83
C ILE A 128 -5.99 4.86 -8.63
N LEU A 129 -4.85 4.36 -8.16
CA LEU A 129 -3.67 5.18 -7.94
C LEU A 129 -2.41 4.31 -8.03
N LYS A 130 -1.40 4.81 -8.74
CA LYS A 130 -0.07 4.20 -8.85
C LYS A 130 0.99 5.16 -8.34
N PRO A 131 2.11 4.64 -7.79
CA PRO A 131 3.25 5.47 -7.43
C PRO A 131 3.84 6.23 -8.62
#